data_add91eb8aee968fa2fe0e57ee025c9ae
#
_entry.id   add91eb8aee968fa2fe0e57ee025c9ae
#
_cell.length_a   1.000
_cell.length_b   1.000
_cell.length_c   1.000
_cell.angle_alpha   90.00
_cell.angle_beta   90.00
_cell.angle_gamma   90.00
#
_symmetry.space_group_name_H-M   'P 1'
#
loop_
_entity.id
_entity.type
_entity.pdbx_description
1 polymer ?
#
loop_
_entity_poly.entity_id
_entity_poly.type
_entity_poly.pdbx_seq_one_letter_code
_entity_poly.pdbx_strand_id
1 'polypeptide(L)'
;LELMEQIENEMVKIPEILRLSMYTKGESVGDPRSRGSSDGIGGFLVELPFLDEDILPGGRDGYAVLDSLRDMEKDFPGLKFVIRREEGGPPVNSPIEIDVSGRDSQVVFEATLALEEFMKNSIEGVDNVKTTIPVRKIEWSVDIDKEKASLFGVSTTEIGAAVQFLTNGLKLGEYRPEDVDDEVEIRVRYPESERRINQLGQLNIPTRQGLMPLSSFVEIVPEFDVPSIRRVDGERAFTVTADYLENAVPSLVIQQINEWIDENIEFQNINFIFGGEQEEVEDAASFFALAGIISIFLMAMLLVTQLNSFYQAFVIVFAIILSTAGVQLGLCLLYTSPSPRDDR
;
A
#
# COMPACT_ATOMS: atom_id res chain seq x y z
N LEU A 1 -15.36 -14.83 2.84
CA LEU A 1 -16.61 -14.08 2.94
C LEU A 1 -17.15 -14.12 4.39
N GLU A 2 -17.39 -15.30 4.96
CA GLU A 2 -17.93 -15.45 6.34
C GLU A 2 -17.17 -14.62 7.40
N LEU A 3 -15.84 -14.56 7.31
CA LEU A 3 -15.03 -13.77 8.22
C LEU A 3 -15.26 -12.26 8.06
N MET A 4 -15.38 -11.80 6.82
CA MET A 4 -15.68 -10.39 6.53
C MET A 4 -17.08 -10.01 7.01
N GLU A 5 -18.06 -10.90 6.88
CA GLU A 5 -19.43 -10.71 7.40
C GLU A 5 -19.44 -10.65 8.95
N GLN A 6 -18.57 -11.41 9.63
CA GLN A 6 -18.42 -11.32 11.09
C GLN A 6 -17.87 -9.96 11.51
N ILE A 7 -16.84 -9.45 10.82
CA ILE A 7 -16.26 -8.12 11.07
C ILE A 7 -17.31 -7.03 10.81
N GLU A 8 -18.04 -7.11 9.69
CA GLU A 8 -19.12 -6.19 9.35
C GLU A 8 -20.18 -6.13 10.46
N ASN A 9 -20.60 -7.28 10.95
CA ASN A 9 -21.60 -7.35 12.04
C ASN A 9 -21.15 -6.71 13.34
N GLU A 10 -19.84 -6.71 13.63
CA GLU A 10 -19.29 -5.99 14.78
C GLU A 10 -19.21 -4.48 14.51
N MET A 11 -18.79 -4.08 13.30
CA MET A 11 -18.66 -2.67 12.90
C MET A 11 -20.04 -1.96 12.88
N VAL A 12 -21.08 -2.62 12.41
CA VAL A 12 -22.45 -2.07 12.37
C VAL A 12 -23.00 -1.74 13.78
N LYS A 13 -22.44 -2.33 14.85
CA LYS A 13 -22.84 -2.00 16.23
C LYS A 13 -22.29 -0.65 16.69
N ILE A 14 -21.35 -0.06 15.97
CA ILE A 14 -20.77 1.24 16.28
C ILE A 14 -21.71 2.34 15.79
N PRO A 15 -22.36 3.10 16.71
CA PRO A 15 -23.43 4.03 16.31
C PRO A 15 -22.93 5.26 15.53
N GLU A 16 -21.63 5.53 15.56
CA GLU A 16 -21.01 6.66 14.88
C GLU A 16 -20.79 6.40 13.39
N ILE A 17 -20.88 5.15 12.92
CA ILE A 17 -20.68 4.80 11.52
C ILE A 17 -21.93 5.18 10.71
N LEU A 18 -21.80 6.13 9.77
CA LEU A 18 -22.88 6.56 8.88
C LEU A 18 -23.08 5.58 7.71
N ARG A 19 -21.98 5.14 7.14
CA ARG A 19 -21.99 4.22 6.02
C ARG A 19 -20.84 3.24 6.14
N LEU A 20 -21.14 2.00 5.84
CA LEU A 20 -20.16 0.92 5.78
C LEU A 20 -20.26 0.27 4.41
N SER A 21 -19.16 0.21 3.68
CA SER A 21 -19.06 -0.49 2.40
C SER A 21 -17.96 -1.54 2.50
N MET A 22 -18.32 -2.80 2.32
CA MET A 22 -17.40 -3.93 2.34
C MET A 22 -16.98 -4.30 0.92
N TYR A 23 -15.72 -4.57 0.73
CA TYR A 23 -15.20 -5.20 -0.49
C TYR A 23 -14.29 -6.36 -0.14
N THR A 24 -14.39 -7.44 -0.91
CA THR A 24 -13.50 -8.60 -0.77
C THR A 24 -12.58 -8.66 -1.98
N LYS A 25 -11.35 -9.10 -1.78
CA LYS A 25 -10.41 -9.29 -2.87
C LYS A 25 -10.83 -10.54 -3.67
N GLY A 26 -11.56 -10.31 -4.76
CA GLY A 26 -11.82 -11.35 -5.76
C GLY A 26 -10.62 -11.49 -6.71
N GLU A 27 -10.48 -12.64 -7.38
CA GLU A 27 -9.41 -12.92 -8.34
C GLU A 27 -9.33 -11.95 -9.53
N SER A 28 -10.34 -11.09 -9.75
CA SER A 28 -10.47 -10.28 -10.97
C SER A 28 -10.53 -8.76 -10.77
N VAL A 29 -10.57 -8.25 -9.56
CA VAL A 29 -10.63 -6.79 -9.34
C VAL A 29 -9.47 -6.39 -8.45
N GLY A 30 -8.34 -6.06 -9.08
CA GLY A 30 -7.34 -5.26 -8.43
C GLY A 30 -7.94 -3.87 -8.17
N ASP A 31 -8.36 -3.58 -6.94
CA ASP A 31 -8.63 -2.20 -6.55
C ASP A 31 -7.35 -1.39 -6.79
N PRO A 32 -7.38 -0.40 -7.70
CA PRO A 32 -6.21 0.46 -7.92
C PRO A 32 -5.75 1.18 -6.64
N ARG A 33 -6.61 1.23 -5.61
CA ARG A 33 -6.34 1.81 -4.29
C ARG A 33 -5.66 0.82 -3.32
N SER A 34 -5.70 -0.49 -3.60
CA SER A 34 -5.12 -1.54 -2.74
C SER A 34 -3.69 -1.93 -3.12
N ARG A 35 -2.89 -1.01 -3.64
CA ARG A 35 -1.49 -1.25 -4.03
C ARG A 35 -0.56 -1.70 -2.89
N GLY A 36 -1.06 -1.83 -1.66
CA GLY A 36 -0.22 -2.00 -0.49
C GLY A 36 -0.02 -3.42 0.04
N SER A 37 -0.80 -4.43 -0.33
CA SER A 37 -0.63 -5.77 0.25
C SER A 37 -1.16 -6.86 -0.66
N SER A 38 -0.28 -7.76 -1.10
CA SER A 38 -0.67 -8.99 -1.79
C SER A 38 -1.49 -9.92 -0.90
N ASP A 39 -1.46 -9.71 0.41
CA ASP A 39 -2.04 -10.57 1.44
C ASP A 39 -3.37 -10.06 2.02
N GLY A 40 -3.86 -8.91 1.57
CA GLY A 40 -5.17 -8.39 1.99
C GLY A 40 -6.31 -9.30 1.52
N ILE A 41 -7.20 -9.70 2.43
CA ILE A 41 -8.38 -10.52 2.13
C ILE A 41 -9.58 -9.67 1.69
N GLY A 42 -9.58 -8.39 2.03
CA GLY A 42 -10.63 -7.42 1.73
C GLY A 42 -10.48 -6.17 2.57
N GLY A 43 -11.44 -5.28 2.51
CA GLY A 43 -11.46 -4.07 3.31
C GLY A 43 -12.84 -3.50 3.50
N PHE A 44 -12.91 -2.47 4.33
CA PHE A 44 -14.10 -1.70 4.61
C PHE A 44 -13.82 -0.23 4.36
N LEU A 45 -14.72 0.43 3.65
CA LEU A 45 -14.79 1.88 3.60
C LEU A 45 -15.81 2.32 4.65
N VAL A 46 -15.32 3.05 5.65
CA VAL A 46 -16.13 3.53 6.78
C VAL A 46 -16.29 5.03 6.64
N GLU A 47 -17.53 5.49 6.56
CA GLU A 47 -17.85 6.92 6.53
C GLU A 47 -18.34 7.34 7.93
N LEU A 48 -17.60 8.26 8.55
CA LEU A 48 -17.95 8.87 9.82
C LEU A 48 -18.52 10.27 9.57
N PRO A 49 -19.35 10.83 10.48
CA PRO A 49 -19.69 12.25 10.48
C PRO A 49 -18.41 13.09 10.57
N PHE A 50 -18.48 14.37 10.17
CA PHE A 50 -17.33 15.27 10.16
C PHE A 50 -16.56 15.21 11.48
N LEU A 51 -15.25 14.89 11.39
CA LEU A 51 -14.35 14.79 12.55
C LEU A 51 -14.19 16.11 13.33
N ASP A 52 -14.56 17.25 12.72
CA ASP A 52 -14.50 18.58 13.36
C ASP A 52 -15.68 18.89 14.29
N GLU A 53 -16.68 18.01 14.38
CA GLU A 53 -17.70 18.10 15.42
C GLU A 53 -17.14 17.44 16.69
N ASP A 54 -17.02 18.22 17.76
CA ASP A 54 -16.44 17.78 19.05
C ASP A 54 -17.13 16.55 19.65
N ILE A 55 -18.29 16.16 19.14
CA ILE A 55 -19.05 14.98 19.59
C ILE A 55 -19.84 14.38 18.42
N LEU A 56 -19.48 13.18 18.01
CA LEU A 56 -20.24 12.40 17.04
C LEU A 56 -21.59 11.92 17.60
N PRO A 57 -22.55 11.50 16.76
CA PRO A 57 -23.87 11.03 17.18
C PRO A 57 -23.89 9.95 18.29
N GLY A 58 -22.80 9.24 18.53
CA GLY A 58 -22.63 8.27 19.63
C GLY A 58 -22.04 8.84 20.92
N GLY A 59 -21.69 10.13 20.94
CA GLY A 59 -21.11 10.79 22.11
C GLY A 59 -19.61 10.58 22.31
N ARG A 60 -18.92 10.02 21.29
CA ARG A 60 -17.49 9.82 21.28
C ARG A 60 -16.84 10.75 20.25
N ASP A 61 -15.58 11.08 20.48
CA ASP A 61 -14.71 11.73 19.51
C ASP A 61 -14.37 10.78 18.35
N GLY A 62 -14.19 11.31 17.15
CA GLY A 62 -13.84 10.53 15.97
C GLY A 62 -12.57 9.70 16.14
N TYR A 63 -11.61 10.21 16.87
CA TYR A 63 -10.37 9.50 17.19
C TYR A 63 -10.61 8.31 18.14
N ALA A 64 -11.49 8.47 19.12
CA ALA A 64 -11.89 7.36 19.98
C ALA A 64 -12.61 6.25 19.20
N VAL A 65 -13.28 6.58 18.10
CA VAL A 65 -13.85 5.58 17.18
C VAL A 65 -12.76 4.84 16.43
N LEU A 66 -11.74 5.54 15.92
CA LEU A 66 -10.59 4.91 15.25
C LEU A 66 -9.86 3.95 16.20
N ASP A 67 -9.64 4.35 17.44
CA ASP A 67 -9.02 3.48 18.46
C ASP A 67 -9.88 2.26 18.76
N SER A 68 -11.21 2.41 18.81
CA SER A 68 -12.10 1.25 18.99
C SER A 68 -12.07 0.29 17.81
N LEU A 69 -11.88 0.79 16.57
CA LEU A 69 -11.70 -0.04 15.40
C LEU A 69 -10.35 -0.77 15.41
N ARG A 70 -9.27 -0.13 15.90
CA ARG A 70 -7.97 -0.78 16.09
C ARG A 70 -8.05 -1.87 17.17
N ASP A 71 -8.75 -1.59 18.26
CA ASP A 71 -8.92 -2.55 19.35
C ASP A 71 -9.70 -3.80 18.93
N MET A 72 -10.60 -3.68 17.95
CA MET A 72 -11.35 -4.80 17.38
C MET A 72 -10.42 -5.89 16.77
N GLU A 73 -9.20 -5.54 16.36
CA GLU A 73 -8.19 -6.52 15.91
C GLU A 73 -7.96 -7.64 16.92
N LYS A 74 -8.08 -7.34 18.22
CA LYS A 74 -7.88 -8.30 19.31
C LYS A 74 -8.92 -9.42 19.32
N ASP A 75 -10.11 -9.15 18.77
CA ASP A 75 -11.20 -10.12 18.69
C ASP A 75 -11.07 -11.08 17.49
N PHE A 76 -10.16 -10.76 16.55
CA PHE A 76 -9.92 -11.53 15.33
C PHE A 76 -8.48 -12.04 15.25
N PRO A 77 -8.08 -13.05 16.03
CA PRO A 77 -6.71 -13.54 16.07
C PRO A 77 -6.25 -14.06 14.70
N GLY A 78 -5.08 -13.59 14.26
CA GLY A 78 -4.49 -13.94 12.96
C GLY A 78 -4.83 -12.98 11.82
N LEU A 79 -5.63 -11.96 12.08
CA LEU A 79 -5.82 -10.83 11.18
C LEU A 79 -5.05 -9.61 11.69
N LYS A 80 -4.59 -8.79 10.76
CA LYS A 80 -4.07 -7.46 11.03
C LYS A 80 -4.97 -6.42 10.37
N PHE A 81 -5.46 -5.47 11.16
CA PHE A 81 -6.26 -4.36 10.65
C PHE A 81 -5.34 -3.19 10.33
N VAL A 82 -5.46 -2.68 9.13
CA VAL A 82 -4.77 -1.46 8.70
C VAL A 82 -5.83 -0.39 8.50
N ILE A 83 -5.89 0.54 9.44
CA ILE A 83 -6.87 1.62 9.42
C ILE A 83 -6.16 2.85 8.88
N ARG A 84 -6.67 3.40 7.79
CA ARG A 84 -6.17 4.62 7.16
C ARG A 84 -7.28 5.65 7.09
N ARG A 85 -6.92 6.88 7.36
CA ARG A 85 -7.77 8.02 7.09
C ARG A 85 -7.63 8.39 5.62
N GLU A 86 -8.75 8.67 4.94
CA GLU A 86 -8.71 9.23 3.59
C GLU A 86 -8.45 10.74 3.70
N GLU A 87 -7.28 11.18 3.31
CA GLU A 87 -6.92 12.58 3.26
C GLU A 87 -7.32 13.15 1.90
N GLY A 88 -7.83 14.39 1.91
CA GLY A 88 -8.18 15.09 0.67
C GLY A 88 -6.91 15.57 -0.03
N GLY A 89 -6.56 14.93 -1.15
CA GLY A 89 -5.38 15.24 -1.94
C GLY A 89 -5.17 14.22 -3.05
N PRO A 90 -4.06 14.30 -3.81
CA PRO A 90 -3.66 13.23 -4.70
C PRO A 90 -3.50 11.93 -3.89
N PRO A 91 -3.96 10.78 -4.40
CA PRO A 91 -3.86 9.53 -3.65
C PRO A 91 -2.40 9.10 -3.52
N VAL A 92 -1.83 9.29 -2.34
CA VAL A 92 -0.51 8.73 -1.97
C VAL A 92 -0.68 7.32 -1.41
N ASN A 93 0.19 6.41 -1.81
CA ASN A 93 0.12 5.01 -1.38
C ASN A 93 0.40 4.85 0.12
N SER A 94 1.40 5.56 0.62
CA SER A 94 1.77 5.64 2.03
C SER A 94 2.47 6.97 2.25
N PRO A 95 2.25 7.65 3.39
CA PRO A 95 2.91 8.92 3.69
C PRO A 95 4.44 8.81 3.70
N ILE A 96 4.96 7.68 4.21
CA ILE A 96 6.38 7.34 4.15
C ILE A 96 6.55 6.21 3.15
N GLU A 97 7.33 6.46 2.11
CA GLU A 97 7.76 5.45 1.13
C GLU A 97 9.26 5.63 0.89
N ILE A 98 10.04 4.56 1.12
CA ILE A 98 11.48 4.58 0.95
C ILE A 98 11.86 3.42 0.04
N ASP A 99 12.33 3.75 -1.16
CA ASP A 99 12.90 2.79 -2.09
C ASP A 99 14.37 2.54 -1.75
N VAL A 100 14.68 1.30 -1.43
CA VAL A 100 16.02 0.81 -1.12
C VAL A 100 16.54 0.06 -2.34
N SER A 101 17.52 0.60 -3.05
CA SER A 101 18.00 0.04 -4.31
C SER A 101 19.52 -0.06 -4.38
N GLY A 102 20.03 -1.01 -5.17
CA GLY A 102 21.45 -1.20 -5.35
C GLY A 102 21.82 -2.38 -6.23
N ARG A 103 23.10 -2.50 -6.52
CA ARG A 103 23.63 -3.54 -7.44
C ARG A 103 23.64 -4.93 -6.82
N ASP A 104 23.95 -5.01 -5.52
CA ASP A 104 23.99 -6.27 -4.78
C ASP A 104 22.62 -6.51 -4.11
N SER A 105 21.86 -7.45 -4.65
CA SER A 105 20.52 -7.75 -4.17
C SER A 105 20.48 -8.30 -2.74
N GLN A 106 21.59 -8.91 -2.27
CA GLN A 106 21.67 -9.43 -0.90
C GLN A 106 21.83 -8.27 0.10
N VAL A 107 22.69 -7.32 -0.22
CA VAL A 107 22.90 -6.13 0.62
C VAL A 107 21.64 -5.26 0.63
N VAL A 108 20.96 -5.11 -0.52
CA VAL A 108 19.67 -4.40 -0.59
C VAL A 108 18.62 -5.07 0.30
N PHE A 109 18.55 -6.40 0.29
CA PHE A 109 17.64 -7.16 1.16
C PHE A 109 17.95 -6.94 2.65
N GLU A 110 19.22 -7.02 3.04
CA GLU A 110 19.67 -6.81 4.43
C GLU A 110 19.42 -5.38 4.89
N ALA A 111 19.73 -4.38 4.05
CA ALA A 111 19.47 -2.97 4.33
C ALA A 111 17.97 -2.69 4.51
N THR A 112 17.12 -3.30 3.68
CA THR A 112 15.67 -3.13 3.76
C THR A 112 15.11 -3.71 5.06
N LEU A 113 15.58 -4.90 5.48
CA LEU A 113 15.16 -5.50 6.75
C LEU A 113 15.66 -4.70 7.95
N ALA A 114 16.90 -4.20 7.89
CA ALA A 114 17.46 -3.38 8.96
C ALA A 114 16.69 -2.05 9.12
N LEU A 115 16.33 -1.42 8.00
CA LEU A 115 15.49 -0.21 8.01
C LEU A 115 14.09 -0.50 8.56
N GLU A 116 13.46 -1.60 8.15
CA GLU A 116 12.16 -2.03 8.67
C GLU A 116 12.20 -2.24 10.18
N GLU A 117 13.22 -2.94 10.67
CA GLU A 117 13.41 -3.20 12.10
C GLU A 117 13.65 -1.92 12.89
N PHE A 118 14.49 -1.02 12.37
CA PHE A 118 14.74 0.28 12.96
C PHE A 118 13.45 1.11 13.05
N MET A 119 12.68 1.21 11.96
CA MET A 119 11.42 1.97 11.95
C MET A 119 10.38 1.38 12.90
N LYS A 120 10.30 0.05 13.05
CA LYS A 120 9.37 -0.61 13.97
C LYS A 120 9.72 -0.44 15.45
N ASN A 121 11.00 -0.48 15.77
CA ASN A 121 11.44 -0.62 17.15
C ASN A 121 12.03 0.66 17.75
N SER A 122 12.52 1.60 16.93
CA SER A 122 13.30 2.73 17.39
C SER A 122 12.67 4.09 17.09
N ILE A 123 11.74 4.17 16.14
CA ILE A 123 11.07 5.42 15.81
C ILE A 123 9.70 5.49 16.49
N GLU A 124 9.53 6.47 17.34
CA GLU A 124 8.21 6.84 17.86
C GLU A 124 7.47 7.68 16.82
N GLY A 125 6.19 7.38 16.59
CA GLY A 125 5.37 8.15 15.65
C GLY A 125 5.16 7.51 14.29
N VAL A 126 5.60 6.28 14.06
CA VAL A 126 5.28 5.49 12.86
C VAL A 126 4.46 4.25 13.20
N ASP A 127 3.59 3.89 12.29
CA ASP A 127 2.78 2.68 12.36
C ASP A 127 2.76 1.97 10.99
N ASN A 128 2.21 0.77 10.95
CA ASN A 128 2.01 -0.01 9.72
C ASN A 128 3.26 -0.18 8.86
N VAL A 129 4.45 -0.25 9.49
CA VAL A 129 5.71 -0.46 8.75
C VAL A 129 5.66 -1.79 8.01
N LYS A 130 5.83 -1.74 6.70
CA LYS A 130 5.79 -2.89 5.78
C LYS A 130 6.91 -2.80 4.76
N THR A 131 7.30 -3.95 4.24
CA THR A 131 8.24 -4.04 3.13
C THR A 131 7.61 -4.75 1.94
N THR A 132 8.13 -4.46 0.76
CA THR A 132 7.82 -5.21 -0.46
C THR A 132 8.68 -6.46 -0.61
N ILE A 133 9.47 -6.81 0.41
CA ILE A 133 10.20 -8.08 0.44
C ILE A 133 9.18 -9.22 0.38
N PRO A 134 9.28 -10.10 -0.63
CA PRO A 134 8.33 -11.19 -0.77
C PRO A 134 8.40 -12.11 0.46
N VAL A 135 7.26 -12.32 1.11
CA VAL A 135 7.15 -13.42 2.08
C VAL A 135 7.35 -14.72 1.30
N ARG A 136 8.33 -15.51 1.70
CA ARG A 136 8.59 -16.81 1.06
C ARG A 136 7.37 -17.71 1.26
N LYS A 137 6.49 -17.73 0.26
CA LYS A 137 5.37 -18.66 0.21
C LYS A 137 5.83 -19.91 -0.52
N ILE A 138 5.36 -21.08 -0.05
CA ILE A 138 5.56 -22.33 -0.77
C ILE A 138 4.49 -22.42 -1.84
N GLU A 139 4.91 -22.41 -3.09
CA GLU A 139 4.07 -22.69 -4.25
C GLU A 139 4.32 -24.11 -4.71
N TRP A 140 3.27 -24.79 -5.15
CA TRP A 140 3.40 -26.11 -5.73
C TRP A 140 3.59 -26.00 -7.23
N SER A 141 4.84 -26.15 -7.67
CA SER A 141 5.19 -26.17 -9.09
C SER A 141 4.84 -27.53 -9.67
N VAL A 142 4.25 -27.50 -10.86
CA VAL A 142 3.84 -28.69 -11.59
C VAL A 142 4.80 -28.83 -12.80
N ASP A 143 5.85 -29.63 -12.62
CA ASP A 143 6.80 -29.88 -13.68
C ASP A 143 6.32 -31.00 -14.59
N ILE A 144 6.26 -30.74 -15.89
CA ILE A 144 5.68 -31.63 -16.89
C ILE A 144 6.79 -32.29 -17.70
N ASP A 145 6.89 -33.61 -17.62
CA ASP A 145 7.73 -34.43 -18.51
C ASP A 145 7.11 -34.47 -19.91
N LYS A 146 7.53 -33.49 -20.73
CA LYS A 146 7.01 -33.31 -22.10
C LYS A 146 7.28 -34.51 -23.01
N GLU A 147 8.36 -35.26 -22.77
CA GLU A 147 8.70 -36.43 -23.57
C GLU A 147 7.73 -37.57 -23.28
N LYS A 148 7.49 -37.87 -22.01
CA LYS A 148 6.49 -38.88 -21.62
C LYS A 148 5.09 -38.46 -22.05
N ALA A 149 4.67 -37.23 -21.78
CA ALA A 149 3.35 -36.73 -22.18
C ALA A 149 3.12 -36.91 -23.69
N SER A 150 4.11 -36.55 -24.52
CA SER A 150 4.06 -36.72 -25.98
C SER A 150 3.97 -38.20 -26.41
N LEU A 151 4.71 -39.10 -25.73
CA LEU A 151 4.70 -40.55 -26.03
C LEU A 151 3.30 -41.13 -25.85
N PHE A 152 2.56 -40.70 -24.84
CA PHE A 152 1.20 -41.12 -24.55
C PHE A 152 0.13 -40.28 -25.27
N GLY A 153 0.55 -39.26 -26.03
CA GLY A 153 -0.33 -38.42 -26.84
C GLY A 153 -1.14 -37.41 -26.01
N VAL A 154 -0.61 -37.03 -24.85
CA VAL A 154 -1.21 -35.99 -23.97
C VAL A 154 -0.51 -34.66 -24.20
N SER A 155 -1.30 -33.61 -24.40
CA SER A 155 -0.77 -32.26 -24.56
C SER A 155 -0.60 -31.56 -23.20
N THR A 156 0.33 -30.59 -23.12
CA THR A 156 0.49 -29.73 -21.95
C THR A 156 -0.77 -28.95 -21.61
N THR A 157 -1.58 -28.61 -22.63
CA THR A 157 -2.88 -27.93 -22.46
C THR A 157 -3.88 -28.82 -21.73
N GLU A 158 -3.95 -30.11 -22.05
CA GLU A 158 -4.83 -31.08 -21.37
C GLU A 158 -4.42 -31.30 -19.94
N ILE A 159 -3.10 -31.36 -19.66
CA ILE A 159 -2.56 -31.42 -18.31
C ILE A 159 -2.92 -30.15 -17.54
N GLY A 160 -2.72 -28.97 -18.11
CA GLY A 160 -3.08 -27.69 -17.51
C GLY A 160 -4.57 -27.58 -17.20
N ALA A 161 -5.44 -28.01 -18.13
CA ALA A 161 -6.88 -28.04 -17.92
C ALA A 161 -7.29 -29.00 -16.77
N ALA A 162 -6.63 -30.14 -16.65
CA ALA A 162 -6.88 -31.09 -15.57
C ALA A 162 -6.47 -30.52 -14.19
N VAL A 163 -5.32 -29.84 -14.13
CA VAL A 163 -4.87 -29.13 -12.91
C VAL A 163 -5.87 -28.04 -12.56
N GLN A 164 -6.24 -27.19 -13.53
CA GLN A 164 -7.21 -26.11 -13.32
C GLN A 164 -8.58 -26.65 -12.87
N PHE A 165 -9.04 -27.75 -13.42
CA PHE A 165 -10.30 -28.36 -13.03
C PHE A 165 -10.34 -28.79 -11.56
N LEU A 166 -9.22 -29.34 -11.07
CA LEU A 166 -9.11 -29.76 -9.66
C LEU A 166 -8.96 -28.53 -8.73
N THR A 167 -8.18 -27.51 -9.12
CA THR A 167 -7.89 -26.35 -8.28
C THR A 167 -9.00 -25.31 -8.31
N ASN A 168 -9.06 -24.53 -9.37
CA ASN A 168 -9.98 -23.37 -9.53
C ASN A 168 -11.31 -23.72 -10.19
N GLY A 169 -11.36 -24.89 -10.84
CA GLY A 169 -12.50 -25.30 -11.69
C GLY A 169 -12.43 -24.67 -13.06
N LEU A 170 -13.25 -25.23 -13.97
CA LEU A 170 -13.40 -24.77 -15.34
C LEU A 170 -14.65 -23.89 -15.45
N LYS A 171 -14.49 -22.68 -16.02
CA LYS A 171 -15.61 -21.82 -16.39
C LYS A 171 -16.28 -22.40 -17.64
N LEU A 172 -17.56 -22.78 -17.51
CA LEU A 172 -18.34 -23.31 -18.60
C LEU A 172 -19.12 -22.23 -19.37
N GLY A 173 -19.47 -21.16 -18.69
CA GLY A 173 -20.23 -20.06 -19.26
C GLY A 173 -20.63 -19.05 -18.19
N GLU A 174 -21.46 -18.12 -18.61
CA GLU A 174 -22.02 -17.07 -17.76
C GLU A 174 -23.54 -17.13 -17.85
N TYR A 175 -24.19 -16.84 -16.75
CA TYR A 175 -25.64 -16.71 -16.67
C TYR A 175 -26.00 -15.35 -16.10
N ARG A 176 -26.85 -14.61 -16.77
CA ARG A 176 -27.37 -13.33 -16.31
C ARG A 176 -28.77 -13.50 -15.74
N PRO A 177 -28.94 -13.46 -14.40
CA PRO A 177 -30.25 -13.42 -13.77
C PRO A 177 -31.00 -12.13 -14.13
N GLU A 178 -32.35 -12.16 -14.11
CA GLU A 178 -33.13 -10.97 -14.42
C GLU A 178 -33.10 -9.90 -13.31
N ASP A 179 -32.70 -10.28 -12.12
CA ASP A 179 -32.69 -9.49 -10.87
C ASP A 179 -31.31 -9.01 -10.42
N VAL A 180 -30.24 -9.31 -11.18
CA VAL A 180 -28.88 -8.91 -10.88
C VAL A 180 -28.23 -8.25 -12.11
N ASP A 181 -27.52 -7.14 -11.88
CA ASP A 181 -26.85 -6.40 -12.96
C ASP A 181 -25.63 -7.13 -13.52
N ASP A 182 -24.96 -7.96 -12.70
CA ASP A 182 -23.74 -8.67 -13.07
C ASP A 182 -24.00 -10.10 -13.52
N GLU A 183 -23.17 -10.60 -14.43
CA GLU A 183 -23.20 -11.96 -14.92
C GLU A 183 -22.59 -12.92 -13.88
N VAL A 184 -23.29 -14.03 -13.62
CA VAL A 184 -22.85 -15.07 -12.71
C VAL A 184 -22.11 -16.17 -13.48
N GLU A 185 -20.88 -16.42 -13.12
CA GLU A 185 -20.09 -17.50 -13.74
C GLU A 185 -20.61 -18.88 -13.37
N ILE A 186 -20.83 -19.73 -14.37
CA ILE A 186 -21.08 -21.15 -14.18
C ILE A 186 -19.73 -21.86 -14.21
N ARG A 187 -19.30 -22.37 -13.03
CA ARG A 187 -18.00 -23.03 -12.86
C ARG A 187 -18.18 -24.46 -12.35
N VAL A 188 -17.55 -25.40 -13.02
CA VAL A 188 -17.50 -26.81 -12.57
C VAL A 188 -16.15 -27.08 -11.94
N ARG A 189 -16.17 -27.63 -10.73
CA ARG A 189 -14.99 -27.96 -9.96
C ARG A 189 -15.23 -29.18 -9.06
N TYR A 190 -14.17 -29.79 -8.59
CA TYR A 190 -14.26 -30.86 -7.56
C TYR A 190 -14.81 -30.31 -6.23
N PRO A 191 -15.46 -31.15 -5.42
CA PRO A 191 -15.85 -30.80 -4.06
C PRO A 191 -14.62 -30.36 -3.24
N GLU A 192 -14.81 -29.48 -2.29
CA GLU A 192 -13.71 -28.91 -1.50
C GLU A 192 -12.90 -29.98 -0.74
N SER A 193 -13.58 -31.02 -0.25
CA SER A 193 -12.94 -32.16 0.43
C SER A 193 -11.97 -32.94 -0.45
N GLU A 194 -12.14 -32.89 -1.77
CA GLU A 194 -11.35 -33.60 -2.77
C GLU A 194 -10.32 -32.72 -3.48
N ARG A 195 -10.28 -31.42 -3.18
CA ARG A 195 -9.31 -30.45 -3.76
C ARG A 195 -8.01 -30.41 -2.96
N ARG A 196 -7.34 -31.57 -2.77
CA ARG A 196 -6.07 -31.67 -2.04
C ARG A 196 -4.93 -31.93 -3.02
N ILE A 197 -3.75 -31.39 -2.71
CA ILE A 197 -2.54 -31.57 -3.54
C ILE A 197 -2.24 -33.05 -3.82
N ASN A 198 -2.47 -33.92 -2.84
CA ASN A 198 -2.24 -35.37 -2.97
C ASN A 198 -3.18 -36.02 -3.99
N GLN A 199 -4.33 -35.44 -4.28
CA GLN A 199 -5.29 -35.95 -5.26
C GLN A 199 -4.94 -35.52 -6.68
N LEU A 200 -4.14 -34.45 -6.84
CA LEU A 200 -3.71 -33.99 -8.15
C LEU A 200 -2.96 -35.08 -8.92
N GLY A 201 -2.05 -35.78 -8.25
CA GLY A 201 -1.30 -36.87 -8.87
C GLY A 201 -2.16 -38.11 -9.22
N GLN A 202 -3.32 -38.28 -8.55
CA GLN A 202 -4.23 -39.44 -8.78
C GLN A 202 -5.31 -39.12 -9.85
N LEU A 203 -5.38 -37.88 -10.31
CA LEU A 203 -6.31 -37.47 -11.35
C LEU A 203 -6.03 -38.23 -12.64
N ASN A 204 -7.02 -38.95 -13.16
CA ASN A 204 -6.86 -39.74 -14.38
C ASN A 204 -7.14 -38.87 -15.63
N ILE A 205 -6.18 -38.88 -16.55
CA ILE A 205 -6.29 -38.18 -17.85
C ILE A 205 -6.50 -39.23 -18.96
N PRO A 206 -7.34 -38.94 -19.95
CA PRO A 206 -7.48 -39.80 -21.11
C PRO A 206 -6.22 -39.70 -22.00
N THR A 207 -5.66 -40.85 -22.32
CA THR A 207 -4.52 -40.99 -23.19
C THR A 207 -4.86 -41.94 -24.35
N ARG A 208 -3.98 -42.04 -25.35
CA ARG A 208 -4.16 -42.98 -26.47
C ARG A 208 -4.19 -44.46 -25.99
N GLN A 209 -3.65 -44.74 -24.81
CA GLN A 209 -3.56 -46.12 -24.23
C GLN A 209 -4.60 -46.34 -23.13
N GLY A 210 -5.51 -45.41 -22.88
CA GLY A 210 -6.51 -45.47 -21.82
C GLY A 210 -6.33 -44.41 -20.78
N LEU A 211 -7.02 -44.52 -19.64
CA LEU A 211 -6.92 -43.57 -18.54
C LEU A 211 -5.63 -43.80 -17.77
N MET A 212 -4.83 -42.75 -17.59
CA MET A 212 -3.58 -42.80 -16.83
C MET A 212 -3.54 -41.70 -15.77
N PRO A 213 -2.95 -41.99 -14.60
CA PRO A 213 -2.84 -40.98 -13.54
C PRO A 213 -1.89 -39.82 -13.96
N LEU A 214 -2.20 -38.62 -13.56
CA LEU A 214 -1.41 -37.41 -13.84
C LEU A 214 0.05 -37.57 -13.37
N SER A 215 0.27 -38.23 -12.24
CA SER A 215 1.61 -38.51 -11.71
C SER A 215 2.53 -39.27 -12.66
N SER A 216 2.00 -39.89 -13.72
CA SER A 216 2.81 -40.52 -14.78
C SER A 216 3.57 -39.54 -15.63
N PHE A 217 3.11 -38.29 -15.74
CA PHE A 217 3.62 -37.25 -16.63
C PHE A 217 4.10 -36.01 -15.90
N VAL A 218 3.81 -35.89 -14.60
CA VAL A 218 3.97 -34.65 -13.82
C VAL A 218 4.64 -34.97 -12.50
N GLU A 219 5.62 -34.15 -12.15
CA GLU A 219 6.21 -34.09 -10.82
C GLU A 219 5.71 -32.82 -10.13
N ILE A 220 5.24 -32.97 -8.88
CA ILE A 220 4.75 -31.85 -8.08
C ILE A 220 5.81 -31.55 -7.04
N VAL A 221 6.47 -30.41 -7.17
CA VAL A 221 7.57 -29.97 -6.30
C VAL A 221 7.19 -28.70 -5.56
N PRO A 222 7.50 -28.61 -4.26
CA PRO A 222 7.35 -27.35 -3.55
C PRO A 222 8.50 -26.42 -3.97
N GLU A 223 8.16 -25.25 -4.47
CA GLU A 223 9.10 -24.18 -4.81
C GLU A 223 8.79 -22.92 -4.01
N PHE A 224 9.79 -22.06 -3.86
CA PHE A 224 9.53 -20.76 -3.27
C PHE A 224 9.02 -19.81 -4.35
N ASP A 225 7.85 -19.26 -4.09
CA ASP A 225 7.28 -18.21 -4.95
C ASP A 225 8.12 -16.94 -4.90
N VAL A 226 8.43 -16.40 -6.08
CA VAL A 226 9.04 -15.08 -6.28
C VAL A 226 8.07 -14.24 -7.11
N PRO A 227 7.05 -13.65 -6.48
CA PRO A 227 5.90 -13.10 -7.18
C PRO A 227 6.25 -11.91 -8.09
N SER A 228 7.21 -11.08 -7.70
CA SER A 228 7.63 -9.95 -8.53
C SER A 228 9.05 -9.49 -8.20
N ILE A 229 9.73 -8.95 -9.20
CA ILE A 229 11.04 -8.30 -9.06
C ILE A 229 10.86 -6.84 -9.46
N ARG A 230 10.89 -5.93 -8.47
CA ARG A 230 10.90 -4.48 -8.73
C ARG A 230 12.32 -4.02 -9.02
N ARG A 231 12.44 -3.09 -9.98
CA ARG A 231 13.70 -2.40 -10.29
C ARG A 231 13.44 -0.91 -10.40
N VAL A 232 14.35 -0.15 -9.82
CA VAL A 232 14.41 1.31 -9.92
C VAL A 232 15.75 1.64 -10.57
N ASP A 233 15.75 2.42 -11.63
CA ASP A 233 16.92 2.77 -12.44
C ASP A 233 17.77 1.56 -12.90
N GLY A 234 17.08 0.42 -13.14
CA GLY A 234 17.72 -0.83 -13.58
C GLY A 234 18.31 -1.67 -12.44
N GLU A 235 18.43 -1.17 -11.23
CA GLU A 235 18.88 -1.87 -10.05
C GLU A 235 17.71 -2.52 -9.30
N ARG A 236 17.98 -3.62 -8.57
CA ARG A 236 16.95 -4.29 -7.77
C ARG A 236 16.56 -3.40 -6.60
N ALA A 237 15.27 -3.27 -6.35
CA ALA A 237 14.75 -2.42 -5.30
C ALA A 237 13.69 -3.15 -4.45
N PHE A 238 13.70 -2.83 -3.15
CA PHE A 238 12.59 -3.08 -2.24
C PHE A 238 12.12 -1.76 -1.66
N THR A 239 10.85 -1.69 -1.30
CA THR A 239 10.25 -0.49 -0.73
C THR A 239 9.89 -0.76 0.73
N VAL A 240 10.22 0.16 1.61
CA VAL A 240 9.69 0.23 2.97
C VAL A 240 8.61 1.29 2.99
N THR A 241 7.44 0.96 3.49
CA THR A 241 6.32 1.89 3.63
C THR A 241 5.90 1.96 5.09
N ALA A 242 5.45 3.14 5.53
CA ALA A 242 4.89 3.34 6.85
C ALA A 242 3.86 4.47 6.85
N ASP A 243 3.01 4.47 7.86
CA ASP A 243 2.05 5.53 8.12
C ASP A 243 2.53 6.36 9.34
N TYR A 244 2.17 7.65 9.40
CA TYR A 244 2.40 8.45 10.60
C TYR A 244 1.33 8.16 11.65
N LEU A 245 1.75 8.09 12.92
CA LEU A 245 0.80 8.21 14.02
C LEU A 245 0.31 9.65 14.14
N GLU A 246 -0.88 9.83 14.69
CA GLU A 246 -1.61 11.09 14.73
C GLU A 246 -0.86 12.27 15.36
N ASN A 247 -0.03 11.99 16.36
CA ASN A 247 0.80 12.99 17.06
C ASN A 247 2.23 13.05 16.53
N ALA A 248 2.53 12.34 15.44
CA ALA A 248 3.86 12.35 14.86
C ALA A 248 4.16 13.68 14.17
N VAL A 249 5.39 14.12 14.29
CA VAL A 249 5.92 15.25 13.52
C VAL A 249 6.70 14.69 12.34
N PRO A 250 6.16 14.75 11.10
CA PRO A 250 6.76 14.11 9.93
C PRO A 250 8.24 14.45 9.73
N SER A 251 8.61 15.72 9.91
CA SER A 251 9.99 16.18 9.75
C SER A 251 10.98 15.55 10.74
N LEU A 252 10.53 15.25 11.97
CA LEU A 252 11.39 14.58 12.97
C LEU A 252 11.55 13.10 12.63
N VAL A 253 10.52 12.44 12.14
CA VAL A 253 10.58 11.04 11.70
C VAL A 253 11.56 10.92 10.53
N ILE A 254 11.42 11.76 9.51
CA ILE A 254 12.33 11.76 8.36
C ILE A 254 13.77 12.08 8.77
N GLN A 255 13.97 13.00 9.71
CA GLN A 255 15.30 13.31 10.25
C GLN A 255 15.92 12.08 10.91
N GLN A 256 15.20 11.37 11.77
CA GLN A 256 15.70 10.15 12.44
C GLN A 256 16.07 9.05 11.44
N ILE A 257 15.27 8.89 10.37
CA ILE A 257 15.57 7.93 9.31
C ILE A 257 16.86 8.33 8.57
N ASN A 258 17.03 9.60 8.22
CA ASN A 258 18.23 10.08 7.56
C ASN A 258 19.49 9.91 8.45
N GLU A 259 19.39 10.25 9.74
CA GLU A 259 20.48 10.04 10.70
C GLU A 259 20.86 8.56 10.76
N TRP A 260 19.89 7.65 10.80
CA TRP A 260 20.15 6.22 10.78
C TRP A 260 20.84 5.75 9.48
N ILE A 261 20.41 6.27 8.32
CA ILE A 261 21.04 5.96 7.03
C ILE A 261 22.50 6.42 7.02
N ASP A 262 22.78 7.63 7.53
CA ASP A 262 24.14 8.20 7.55
C ASP A 262 25.06 7.46 8.53
N GLU A 263 24.53 6.94 9.63
CA GLU A 263 25.29 6.20 10.64
C GLU A 263 25.66 4.78 10.18
N ASN A 264 24.85 4.18 9.31
CA ASN A 264 25.05 2.79 8.84
C ASN A 264 25.98 2.72 7.62
N ILE A 265 27.28 2.84 7.87
CA ILE A 265 28.36 2.87 6.85
C ILE A 265 28.35 1.62 5.97
N GLU A 266 27.87 0.49 6.46
CA GLU A 266 27.79 -0.76 5.69
C GLU A 266 26.82 -0.68 4.49
N PHE A 267 25.89 0.26 4.50
CA PHE A 267 24.92 0.48 3.43
C PHE A 267 25.25 1.68 2.52
N GLN A 268 26.48 2.21 2.55
CA GLN A 268 26.90 3.37 1.75
C GLN A 268 26.78 3.19 0.23
N ASN A 269 26.74 1.94 -0.25
CA ASN A 269 26.54 1.63 -1.69
C ASN A 269 25.08 1.36 -2.05
N ILE A 270 24.17 1.59 -1.12
CA ILE A 270 22.73 1.45 -1.29
C ILE A 270 22.11 2.83 -1.46
N ASN A 271 21.23 2.96 -2.42
CA ASN A 271 20.47 4.18 -2.65
C ASN A 271 19.16 4.09 -1.86
N PHE A 272 18.94 5.06 -0.97
CA PHE A 272 17.68 5.27 -0.27
C PHE A 272 16.99 6.48 -0.90
N ILE A 273 15.88 6.24 -1.58
CA ILE A 273 15.11 7.27 -2.28
C ILE A 273 13.79 7.44 -1.54
N PHE A 274 13.58 8.63 -1.00
CA PHE A 274 12.32 8.98 -0.36
C PHE A 274 11.28 9.29 -1.44
N GLY A 275 10.13 8.63 -1.34
CA GLY A 275 8.94 8.86 -2.14
C GLY A 275 7.77 9.24 -1.24
N GLY A 276 6.56 9.14 -1.79
CA GLY A 276 5.34 9.47 -1.08
C GLY A 276 5.17 10.97 -0.87
N GLU A 277 4.69 11.36 0.31
CA GLU A 277 4.44 12.77 0.62
C GLU A 277 5.72 13.63 0.61
N GLN A 278 6.85 13.05 0.98
CA GLN A 278 8.12 13.77 1.02
C GLN A 278 8.58 14.20 -0.37
N GLU A 279 8.46 13.35 -1.38
CA GLU A 279 8.80 13.68 -2.77
C GLU A 279 7.92 14.82 -3.29
N GLU A 280 6.61 14.76 -3.02
CA GLU A 280 5.68 15.82 -3.44
C GLU A 280 6.00 17.16 -2.77
N VAL A 281 6.38 17.15 -1.48
CA VAL A 281 6.78 18.37 -0.75
C VAL A 281 8.07 18.95 -1.31
N GLU A 282 9.07 18.14 -1.63
CA GLU A 282 10.35 18.60 -2.21
C GLU A 282 10.15 19.17 -3.61
N ASP A 283 9.37 18.51 -4.45
CA ASP A 283 9.03 18.98 -5.80
C ASP A 283 8.24 20.28 -5.75
N ALA A 284 7.23 20.36 -4.88
CA ALA A 284 6.48 21.59 -4.67
C ALA A 284 7.38 22.72 -4.16
N ALA A 285 8.26 22.46 -3.21
CA ALA A 285 9.18 23.46 -2.65
C ALA A 285 10.14 24.01 -3.72
N SER A 286 10.69 23.13 -4.56
CA SER A 286 11.57 23.53 -5.67
C SER A 286 10.85 24.37 -6.71
N PHE A 287 9.63 24.00 -7.07
CA PHE A 287 8.77 24.76 -7.97
C PHE A 287 8.42 26.14 -7.39
N PHE A 288 8.00 26.21 -6.13
CA PHE A 288 7.66 27.48 -5.49
C PHE A 288 8.86 28.40 -5.32
N ALA A 289 10.05 27.84 -5.04
CA ALA A 289 11.28 28.62 -4.97
C ALA A 289 11.60 29.28 -6.32
N LEU A 290 11.55 28.51 -7.41
CA LEU A 290 11.77 29.03 -8.77
C LEU A 290 10.70 30.07 -9.16
N ALA A 291 9.43 29.75 -8.95
CA ALA A 291 8.31 30.63 -9.23
C ALA A 291 8.41 31.93 -8.43
N GLY A 292 8.82 31.86 -7.16
CA GLY A 292 9.06 33.01 -6.30
C GLY A 292 10.16 33.94 -6.83
N ILE A 293 11.29 33.38 -7.26
CA ILE A 293 12.40 34.13 -7.85
C ILE A 293 11.94 34.88 -9.12
N ILE A 294 11.24 34.17 -10.02
CA ILE A 294 10.71 34.73 -11.25
C ILE A 294 9.70 35.85 -10.95
N SER A 295 8.81 35.62 -9.99
CA SER A 295 7.79 36.61 -9.57
C SER A 295 8.43 37.87 -9.01
N ILE A 296 9.42 37.73 -8.12
CA ILE A 296 10.16 38.88 -7.57
C ILE A 296 10.88 39.68 -8.69
N PHE A 297 11.50 38.92 -9.64
CA PHE A 297 12.17 39.59 -10.78
C PHE A 297 11.20 40.37 -11.66
N LEU A 298 10.06 39.79 -12.02
CA LEU A 298 9.03 40.46 -12.83
C LEU A 298 8.46 41.66 -12.07
N MET A 299 8.21 41.55 -10.79
CA MET A 299 7.74 42.65 -9.94
C MET A 299 8.77 43.78 -9.90
N ALA A 300 10.04 43.47 -9.68
CA ALA A 300 11.11 44.46 -9.70
C ALA A 300 11.20 45.18 -11.05
N MET A 301 11.10 44.45 -12.17
CA MET A 301 11.10 45.03 -13.52
C MET A 301 9.93 45.97 -13.73
N LEU A 302 8.72 45.62 -13.33
CA LEU A 302 7.54 46.45 -13.42
C LEU A 302 7.69 47.70 -12.55
N LEU A 303 8.18 47.57 -11.32
CA LEU A 303 8.38 48.73 -10.43
C LEU A 303 9.44 49.68 -10.95
N VAL A 304 10.56 49.19 -11.48
CA VAL A 304 11.59 50.03 -12.10
C VAL A 304 11.01 50.81 -13.29
N THR A 305 10.22 50.14 -14.12
CA THR A 305 9.59 50.77 -15.29
C THR A 305 8.58 51.82 -14.88
N GLN A 306 7.78 51.59 -13.83
CA GLN A 306 6.73 52.48 -13.38
C GLN A 306 7.26 53.68 -12.60
N LEU A 307 8.25 53.45 -11.72
CA LEU A 307 8.80 54.49 -10.84
C LEU A 307 10.01 55.21 -11.46
N ASN A 308 10.53 54.71 -12.57
CA ASN A 308 11.76 55.23 -13.22
C ASN A 308 12.93 55.42 -12.23
N SER A 309 13.00 54.52 -11.20
CA SER A 309 13.99 54.61 -10.12
C SER A 309 14.31 53.22 -9.56
N PHE A 310 15.54 52.79 -9.72
CA PHE A 310 16.01 51.51 -9.14
C PHE A 310 15.97 51.51 -7.61
N TYR A 311 16.27 52.64 -6.98
CA TYR A 311 16.29 52.72 -5.51
C TYR A 311 14.88 52.55 -4.92
N GLN A 312 13.88 53.21 -5.47
CA GLN A 312 12.51 53.05 -4.97
C GLN A 312 11.96 51.64 -5.19
N ALA A 313 12.23 51.04 -6.35
CA ALA A 313 11.85 49.67 -6.64
C ALA A 313 12.52 48.69 -5.64
N PHE A 314 13.81 48.87 -5.36
CA PHE A 314 14.53 48.01 -4.38
C PHE A 314 13.94 48.13 -2.97
N VAL A 315 13.63 49.32 -2.50
CA VAL A 315 13.03 49.54 -1.17
C VAL A 315 11.67 48.86 -1.06
N ILE A 316 10.83 48.88 -2.11
CA ILE A 316 9.53 48.24 -2.12
C ILE A 316 9.67 46.72 -2.10
N VAL A 317 10.53 46.14 -2.96
CA VAL A 317 10.78 44.72 -2.99
C VAL A 317 11.34 44.22 -1.65
N PHE A 318 12.24 44.97 -1.06
CA PHE A 318 12.81 44.66 0.26
C PHE A 318 11.73 44.70 1.36
N ALA A 319 10.81 45.65 1.30
CA ALA A 319 9.69 45.72 2.25
C ALA A 319 8.76 44.48 2.14
N ILE A 320 8.56 43.95 0.92
CA ILE A 320 7.76 42.74 0.70
C ILE A 320 8.46 41.53 1.34
N ILE A 321 9.78 41.39 1.16
CA ILE A 321 10.55 40.31 1.78
C ILE A 321 10.49 40.38 3.33
N LEU A 322 10.61 41.59 3.89
CA LEU A 322 10.44 41.79 5.34
C LEU A 322 9.02 41.50 5.81
N SER A 323 8.00 41.77 4.99
CA SER A 323 6.61 41.45 5.30
C SER A 323 6.38 39.94 5.39
N THR A 324 6.96 39.13 4.49
CA THR A 324 6.86 37.66 4.57
C THR A 324 7.54 37.12 5.82
N ALA A 325 8.70 37.63 6.19
CA ALA A 325 9.36 37.29 7.47
C ALA A 325 8.50 37.69 8.69
N GLY A 326 7.83 38.83 8.63
CA GLY A 326 6.89 39.29 9.66
C GLY A 326 5.67 38.36 9.82
N VAL A 327 5.12 37.85 8.71
CA VAL A 327 4.03 36.86 8.73
C VAL A 327 4.48 35.56 9.37
N GLN A 328 5.65 35.05 9.00
CA GLN A 328 6.19 33.82 9.59
C GLN A 328 6.42 33.94 11.10
N LEU A 329 6.99 35.07 11.55
CA LEU A 329 7.16 35.35 12.98
C LEU A 329 5.80 35.47 13.68
N GLY A 330 4.81 36.11 13.06
CA GLY A 330 3.47 36.23 13.59
C GLY A 330 2.77 34.88 13.73
N LEU A 331 2.88 34.02 12.72
CA LEU A 331 2.36 32.63 12.78
C LEU A 331 3.05 31.83 13.86
N CYS A 332 4.38 31.90 13.97
CA CYS A 332 5.14 31.20 15.02
C CYS A 332 4.68 31.63 16.42
N LEU A 333 4.48 32.93 16.68
CA LEU A 333 4.01 33.44 17.96
C LEU A 333 2.56 33.10 18.27
N LEU A 334 1.68 33.10 17.27
CA LEU A 334 0.27 32.76 17.45
C LEU A 334 0.05 31.25 17.61
N TYR A 335 0.82 30.44 16.88
CA TYR A 335 0.70 28.98 16.91
C TYR A 335 1.32 28.36 18.17
N THR A 336 2.28 29.03 18.80
CA THR A 336 2.87 28.59 20.08
C THR A 336 2.10 29.06 21.31
N SER A 337 1.08 29.91 21.14
CA SER A 337 0.21 30.23 22.28
C SER A 337 -0.82 29.11 22.47
N PRO A 338 -0.92 28.51 23.69
CA PRO A 338 -1.88 27.47 23.96
C PRO A 338 -3.29 27.93 23.61
N SER A 339 -4.02 27.11 22.85
CA SER A 339 -5.39 27.39 22.50
C SER A 339 -6.21 27.47 23.81
N PRO A 340 -7.14 28.43 23.95
CA PRO A 340 -8.04 28.48 25.13
C PRO A 340 -8.91 27.23 25.28
N ARG A 341 -8.83 26.25 24.36
CA ARG A 341 -9.54 24.96 24.41
C ARG A 341 -8.78 23.86 25.16
N ASP A 342 -7.46 24.00 25.40
CA ASP A 342 -6.66 23.00 26.12
C ASP A 342 -6.88 23.02 27.64
N ASP A 343 -7.62 23.97 28.17
CA ASP A 343 -7.88 24.16 29.61
C ASP A 343 -9.28 23.69 30.06
N ARG A 344 -9.92 22.74 29.31
CA ARG A 344 -11.20 22.19 29.72
C ARG A 344 -11.27 20.68 29.76
#